data_ff61cf676418f52c9d9d3ded4b1c2e86
#
_entry.id   ff61cf676418f52c9d9d3ded4b1c2e86
#
_cell.length_a   1.000
_cell.length_b   1.000
_cell.length_c   1.000
_cell.angle_alpha   90.00
_cell.angle_beta   90.00
_cell.angle_gamma   90.00
#
_symmetry.space_group_name_H-M   'P 1'
#
loop_
_entity.id
_entity.type
_entity.pdbx_description
1 polymer ?
#
loop_
_entity_poly.entity_id
_entity_poly.type
_entity_poly.pdbx_seq_one_letter_code
_entity_poly.pdbx_strand_id
1 'polypeptide(L)'
;LFRSRLPDRLARRICLESQAPFVGDLTRPIRKKLVQSIVATPLPVTGDRGFSVAEATAGGVPLAEVNLETMESRKCPGLYLAGEVLDVDGRIGGFNFQWAWSSAYVAGSAAAKSVIERNPC
;
A
#
# COMPACT_ATOMS: atom_id res chain seq x y z
N LEU A 1 -27.26 7.83 -11.59
CA LEU A 1 -27.10 7.73 -10.14
C LEU A 1 -25.65 7.35 -9.73
N PHE A 2 -25.01 6.41 -10.47
CA PHE A 2 -23.66 5.92 -10.11
C PHE A 2 -22.50 6.74 -10.68
N ARG A 3 -22.72 7.49 -11.77
CA ARG A 3 -21.65 8.29 -12.43
C ARG A 3 -21.04 9.38 -11.56
N SER A 4 -21.77 9.88 -10.57
CA SER A 4 -21.26 10.88 -9.62
C SER A 4 -20.43 10.28 -8.46
N ARG A 5 -20.44 8.94 -8.31
CA ARG A 5 -19.81 8.24 -7.18
C ARG A 5 -18.79 7.18 -7.61
N LEU A 6 -18.88 6.70 -8.84
CA LEU A 6 -18.00 5.67 -9.39
C LEU A 6 -17.42 6.15 -10.73
N PRO A 7 -16.18 5.74 -11.07
CA PRO A 7 -15.62 5.97 -12.40
C PRO A 7 -16.55 5.41 -13.49
N ASP A 8 -16.72 6.17 -14.58
CA ASP A 8 -17.73 5.90 -15.62
C ASP A 8 -17.63 4.47 -16.21
N ARG A 9 -16.38 4.01 -16.43
CA ARG A 9 -16.13 2.64 -16.94
C ARG A 9 -16.62 1.56 -15.99
N LEU A 10 -16.39 1.74 -14.69
CA LEU A 10 -16.83 0.79 -13.66
C LEU A 10 -18.35 0.82 -13.51
N ALA A 11 -18.96 2.01 -13.47
CA ALA A 11 -20.40 2.17 -13.38
C ALA A 11 -21.10 1.48 -14.56
N ARG A 12 -20.62 1.68 -15.80
CA ARG A 12 -21.17 1.01 -17.00
C ARG A 12 -21.04 -0.50 -16.91
N ARG A 13 -19.91 -1.03 -16.48
CA ARG A 13 -19.69 -2.47 -16.36
C ARG A 13 -20.66 -3.10 -15.37
N ILE A 14 -20.80 -2.51 -14.17
CA ILE A 14 -21.75 -2.97 -13.15
C ILE A 14 -23.19 -2.96 -13.66
N CYS A 15 -23.61 -1.89 -14.34
CA CYS A 15 -24.96 -1.80 -14.90
C CYS A 15 -25.22 -2.87 -15.97
N LEU A 16 -24.26 -3.14 -16.84
CA LEU A 16 -24.39 -4.18 -17.87
C LEU A 16 -24.50 -5.58 -17.25
N GLU A 17 -23.65 -5.91 -16.31
CA GLU A 17 -23.64 -7.22 -15.63
C GLU A 17 -24.89 -7.47 -14.80
N SER A 18 -25.43 -6.43 -14.19
CA SER A 18 -26.65 -6.52 -13.40
C SER A 18 -27.93 -6.44 -14.23
N GLN A 19 -27.81 -6.20 -15.55
CA GLN A 19 -28.96 -6.00 -16.46
C GLN A 19 -29.87 -4.82 -16.03
N ALA A 20 -29.27 -3.77 -15.53
CA ALA A 20 -29.95 -2.58 -15.00
C ALA A 20 -29.65 -1.33 -15.85
N PRO A 21 -30.11 -1.23 -17.12
CA PRO A 21 -29.79 -0.11 -17.99
C PRO A 21 -30.42 1.19 -17.53
N PHE A 22 -31.62 1.14 -16.97
CA PHE A 22 -32.38 2.29 -16.51
C PHE A 22 -32.92 2.10 -15.09
N VAL A 23 -33.05 3.21 -14.34
CA VAL A 23 -33.57 3.20 -12.96
C VAL A 23 -35.02 2.72 -12.88
N GLY A 24 -35.83 3.01 -13.92
CA GLY A 24 -37.22 2.60 -14.00
C GLY A 24 -37.43 1.07 -14.10
N ASP A 25 -36.43 0.34 -14.58
CA ASP A 25 -36.48 -1.11 -14.80
C ASP A 25 -35.94 -1.93 -13.61
N LEU A 26 -35.68 -1.28 -12.48
CA LEU A 26 -35.08 -1.91 -11.30
C LEU A 26 -36.09 -2.75 -10.51
N THR A 27 -36.41 -3.94 -11.01
CA THR A 27 -37.14 -4.95 -10.24
C THR A 27 -36.36 -5.38 -9.00
N ARG A 28 -37.03 -6.02 -8.05
CA ARG A 28 -36.37 -6.51 -6.81
C ARG A 28 -35.19 -7.45 -7.09
N PRO A 29 -35.25 -8.42 -8.02
CA PRO A 29 -34.12 -9.26 -8.39
C PRO A 29 -32.96 -8.47 -8.98
N ILE A 30 -33.24 -7.55 -9.89
CA ILE A 30 -32.21 -6.72 -10.54
C ILE A 30 -31.53 -5.82 -9.53
N ARG A 31 -32.27 -5.22 -8.60
CA ARG A 31 -31.67 -4.43 -7.50
C ARG A 31 -30.74 -5.26 -6.61
N LYS A 32 -31.14 -6.49 -6.25
CA LYS A 32 -30.32 -7.39 -5.46
C LYS A 32 -29.02 -7.73 -6.20
N LYS A 33 -29.11 -8.07 -7.48
CA LYS A 33 -27.94 -8.35 -8.33
C LYS A 33 -27.03 -7.15 -8.47
N LEU A 34 -27.58 -5.95 -8.66
CA LEU A 34 -26.82 -4.71 -8.73
C LEU A 34 -26.05 -4.42 -7.44
N VAL A 35 -26.70 -4.54 -6.28
CA VAL A 35 -26.05 -4.38 -4.99
C VAL A 35 -24.93 -5.42 -4.82
N GLN A 36 -25.20 -6.68 -5.15
CA GLN A 36 -24.20 -7.74 -5.09
C GLN A 36 -22.98 -7.43 -5.96
N SER A 37 -23.21 -6.93 -7.18
CA SER A 37 -22.12 -6.53 -8.09
C SER A 37 -21.32 -5.31 -7.62
N ILE A 38 -21.81 -4.55 -6.64
CA ILE A 38 -21.08 -3.43 -6.04
C ILE A 38 -20.27 -3.87 -4.83
N VAL A 39 -20.90 -4.64 -3.92
CA VAL A 39 -20.34 -4.96 -2.61
C VAL A 39 -19.55 -6.27 -2.57
N ALA A 40 -19.74 -7.16 -3.52
CA ALA A 40 -19.16 -8.49 -3.55
C ALA A 40 -18.88 -8.98 -4.97
N THR A 41 -18.31 -8.12 -5.83
CA THR A 41 -17.85 -8.52 -7.17
C THR A 41 -16.75 -9.58 -7.07
N PRO A 42 -16.96 -10.79 -7.62
CA PRO A 42 -15.89 -11.76 -7.69
C PRO A 42 -14.84 -11.30 -8.70
N LEU A 43 -13.59 -11.17 -8.26
CA LEU A 43 -12.46 -10.89 -9.13
C LEU A 43 -11.73 -12.22 -9.41
N PRO A 44 -11.77 -12.75 -10.64
CA PRO A 44 -11.07 -13.97 -10.97
C PRO A 44 -9.57 -13.70 -11.09
N VAL A 45 -8.88 -13.72 -9.95
CA VAL A 45 -7.42 -13.60 -9.93
C VAL A 45 -6.83 -14.96 -10.26
N THR A 46 -6.23 -15.08 -11.43
CA THR A 46 -5.66 -16.34 -11.95
C THR A 46 -4.14 -16.40 -11.82
N GLY A 47 -3.48 -15.32 -11.39
CA GLY A 47 -2.04 -15.23 -11.24
C GLY A 47 -1.58 -13.79 -11.03
N ASP A 48 -0.28 -13.61 -10.98
CA ASP A 48 0.38 -12.32 -10.89
C ASP A 48 1.28 -12.06 -12.11
N ARG A 49 1.89 -10.89 -12.16
CA ARG A 49 2.80 -10.48 -13.24
C ARG A 49 4.27 -10.72 -12.91
N GLY A 50 4.54 -11.35 -11.77
CA GLY A 50 5.86 -11.68 -11.30
C GLY A 50 6.63 -10.49 -10.71
N PHE A 51 7.82 -10.79 -10.24
CA PHE A 51 8.68 -9.89 -9.49
C PHE A 51 9.08 -8.62 -10.27
N SER A 52 9.23 -8.71 -11.58
CA SER A 52 9.64 -7.58 -12.44
C SER A 52 8.64 -6.44 -12.54
N VAL A 53 7.40 -6.65 -12.11
CA VAL A 53 6.33 -5.62 -12.09
C VAL A 53 5.76 -5.39 -10.70
N ALA A 54 6.35 -5.98 -9.68
CA ALA A 54 5.99 -5.71 -8.29
C ALA A 54 6.35 -4.27 -7.91
N GLU A 55 5.42 -3.54 -7.29
CA GLU A 55 5.63 -2.16 -6.84
C GLU A 55 6.16 -2.09 -5.39
N ALA A 56 6.05 -3.19 -4.65
CA ALA A 56 6.59 -3.33 -3.30
C ALA A 56 7.07 -4.76 -3.10
N THR A 57 8.10 -4.93 -2.27
CA THR A 57 8.67 -6.24 -1.91
C THR A 57 8.40 -6.51 -0.44
N ALA A 58 7.80 -7.65 -0.15
CA ALA A 58 7.69 -8.16 1.22
C ALA A 58 8.98 -8.86 1.65
N GLY A 59 9.28 -8.79 2.94
CA GLY A 59 10.53 -9.31 3.49
C GLY A 59 11.58 -8.20 3.63
N GLY A 60 12.73 -8.58 4.17
CA GLY A 60 13.82 -7.65 4.48
C GLY A 60 14.32 -7.80 5.91
N VAL A 61 14.99 -6.79 6.42
CA VAL A 61 15.49 -6.78 7.80
C VAL A 61 14.31 -6.60 8.77
N PRO A 62 14.08 -7.55 9.70
CA PRO A 62 12.99 -7.45 10.66
C PRO A 62 13.11 -6.20 11.54
N LEU A 63 12.00 -5.51 11.77
CA LEU A 63 11.98 -4.32 12.63
C LEU A 63 12.43 -4.59 14.06
N ALA A 64 12.28 -5.83 14.55
CA ALA A 64 12.80 -6.23 15.87
C ALA A 64 14.33 -6.13 15.98
N GLU A 65 15.05 -6.15 14.85
CA GLU A 65 16.50 -6.03 14.77
C GLU A 65 16.98 -4.57 14.63
N VAL A 66 16.06 -3.62 14.60
CA VAL A 66 16.34 -2.20 14.43
C VAL A 66 15.80 -1.41 15.62
N ASN A 67 16.55 -0.41 16.05
CA ASN A 67 16.06 0.59 16.99
C ASN A 67 15.23 1.62 16.21
N LEU A 68 13.91 1.61 16.36
CA LEU A 68 13.00 2.48 15.59
C LEU A 68 13.14 3.97 15.92
N GLU A 69 13.74 4.34 17.04
CA GLU A 69 13.98 5.75 17.39
C GLU A 69 15.18 6.34 16.65
N THR A 70 16.13 5.49 16.26
CA THR A 70 17.37 5.90 15.58
C THR A 70 17.55 5.27 14.22
N MET A 71 16.78 4.24 13.91
CA MET A 71 16.94 3.36 12.75
C MET A 71 18.30 2.64 12.71
N GLU A 72 18.98 2.53 13.85
CA GLU A 72 20.25 1.81 14.00
C GLU A 72 20.01 0.31 14.18
N SER A 73 20.85 -0.51 13.55
CA SER A 73 20.83 -1.95 13.73
C SER A 73 21.18 -2.34 15.16
N ARG A 74 20.38 -3.18 15.78
CA ARG A 74 20.69 -3.76 17.12
C ARG A 74 21.80 -4.80 17.07
N LYS A 75 22.09 -5.35 15.88
CA LYS A 75 23.13 -6.37 15.68
C LYS A 75 24.46 -5.78 15.24
N CYS A 76 24.44 -4.66 14.55
CA CYS A 76 25.64 -4.03 14.00
C CYS A 76 25.65 -2.54 14.40
N PRO A 77 26.31 -2.16 15.51
CA PRO A 77 26.38 -0.77 15.93
C PRO A 77 27.02 0.13 14.86
N GLY A 78 26.44 1.29 14.64
CA GLY A 78 26.88 2.24 13.61
C GLY A 78 26.28 1.98 12.22
N LEU A 79 25.51 0.90 12.03
CA LEU A 79 24.78 0.63 10.81
C LEU A 79 23.35 1.16 10.93
N TYR A 80 22.98 2.09 10.08
CA TYR A 80 21.63 2.66 10.01
C TYR A 80 20.91 2.13 8.78
N LEU A 81 19.65 1.76 8.93
CA LEU A 81 18.83 1.12 7.88
C LEU A 81 17.57 1.95 7.64
N ALA A 82 17.18 2.13 6.37
CA ALA A 82 16.01 2.91 6.02
C ALA A 82 15.34 2.39 4.73
N GLY A 83 14.06 2.66 4.59
CA GLY A 83 13.31 2.34 3.37
C GLY A 83 12.96 0.87 3.24
N GLU A 84 12.93 0.40 2.01
CA GLU A 84 12.40 -0.91 1.61
C GLU A 84 13.32 -2.09 1.96
N VAL A 85 14.55 -1.82 2.40
CA VAL A 85 15.43 -2.86 2.97
C VAL A 85 14.88 -3.45 4.27
N LEU A 86 14.01 -2.72 4.94
CA LEU A 86 13.31 -3.14 6.15
C LEU A 86 12.05 -3.93 5.80
N ASP A 87 11.69 -4.89 6.64
CA ASP A 87 10.48 -5.70 6.47
C ASP A 87 9.21 -4.88 6.77
N VAL A 88 8.91 -3.97 5.85
CA VAL A 88 7.72 -3.11 5.86
C VAL A 88 7.14 -3.04 4.47
N ASP A 89 6.00 -3.65 4.28
CA ASP A 89 5.20 -3.56 3.05
C ASP A 89 3.91 -2.79 3.29
N GLY A 90 3.91 -1.54 2.90
CA GLY A 90 2.72 -0.68 2.94
C GLY A 90 1.78 -0.97 1.79
N ARG A 91 0.48 -0.84 2.04
CA ARG A 91 -0.51 -0.90 0.96
C ARG A 91 -0.31 0.22 -0.07
N ILE A 92 -0.86 0.01 -1.27
CA ILE A 92 -0.85 1.01 -2.35
C ILE A 92 -1.49 2.32 -1.87
N GLY A 93 -0.92 3.45 -2.30
CA GLY A 93 -1.37 4.80 -1.91
C GLY A 93 -0.25 5.67 -1.32
N GLY A 94 1.00 5.37 -1.63
CA GLY A 94 2.16 6.18 -1.24
C GLY A 94 2.74 5.83 0.14
N PHE A 95 2.22 4.83 0.84
CA PHE A 95 2.69 4.45 2.19
C PHE A 95 4.15 3.97 2.18
N ASN A 96 4.57 3.21 1.15
CA ASN A 96 5.95 2.74 1.03
C ASN A 96 6.93 3.92 0.82
N PHE A 97 6.57 4.92 0.03
CA PHE A 97 7.36 6.15 -0.12
C PHE A 97 7.42 6.94 1.18
N GLN A 98 6.28 7.09 1.86
CA GLN A 98 6.24 7.79 3.15
C GLN A 98 7.13 7.09 4.19
N TRP A 99 7.10 5.76 4.23
CA TRP A 99 7.99 4.98 5.08
C TRP A 99 9.46 5.22 4.73
N ALA A 100 9.82 5.15 3.44
CA ALA A 100 11.18 5.34 2.98
C ALA A 100 11.72 6.73 3.39
N TRP A 101 10.95 7.78 3.17
CA TRP A 101 11.35 9.15 3.54
C TRP A 101 11.45 9.36 5.06
N SER A 102 10.47 8.87 5.80
CA SER A 102 10.45 9.04 7.26
C SER A 102 11.59 8.26 7.94
N SER A 103 11.79 7.02 7.55
CA SER A 103 12.87 6.19 8.10
C SER A 103 14.24 6.72 7.71
N ALA A 104 14.41 7.22 6.48
CA ALA A 104 15.68 7.84 6.04
C ALA A 104 15.97 9.14 6.81
N TYR A 105 14.98 9.96 7.09
CA TYR A 105 15.15 11.17 7.89
C TYR A 105 15.60 10.83 9.31
N VAL A 106 14.98 9.85 9.96
CA VAL A 106 15.36 9.41 11.31
C VAL A 106 16.78 8.83 11.31
N ALA A 107 17.05 7.91 10.37
CA ALA A 107 18.37 7.27 10.24
C ALA A 107 19.48 8.30 10.02
N GLY A 108 19.30 9.22 9.08
CA GLY A 108 20.28 10.25 8.75
C GLY A 108 20.53 11.22 9.90
N SER A 109 19.45 11.63 10.60
CA SER A 109 19.55 12.50 11.76
C SER A 109 20.31 11.83 12.93
N ALA A 110 20.05 10.56 13.19
CA ALA A 110 20.72 9.81 14.24
C ALA A 110 22.19 9.53 13.90
N ALA A 111 22.46 9.15 12.65
CA ALA A 111 23.83 8.94 12.17
C ALA A 111 24.68 10.22 12.29
N ALA A 112 24.13 11.37 11.88
CA ALA A 112 24.83 12.64 11.99
C ALA A 112 25.16 13.00 13.44
N LYS A 113 24.22 12.83 14.37
CA LYS A 113 24.44 13.04 15.81
C LYS A 113 25.55 12.15 16.33
N SER A 114 25.54 10.87 15.98
CA SER A 114 26.54 9.91 16.46
C SER A 114 27.97 10.25 15.98
N VAL A 115 28.11 10.83 14.78
CA VAL A 115 29.41 11.29 14.25
C VAL A 115 29.92 12.53 15.02
N ILE A 116 29.04 13.48 15.29
CA ILE A 116 29.37 14.69 16.04
C ILE A 116 29.80 14.35 17.47
N GLU A 117 29.08 13.45 18.13
CA GLU A 117 29.40 13.00 19.49
C GLU A 117 30.73 12.24 19.59
N ARG A 118 31.10 11.50 18.53
CA ARG A 118 32.39 10.78 18.47
C ARG A 118 33.57 11.69 18.15
N ASN A 119 33.35 12.80 17.48
CA ASN A 119 34.37 13.78 17.08
C ASN A 119 33.92 15.18 17.52
N PRO A 120 33.91 15.48 18.84
CA PRO A 120 33.60 16.84 19.28
C PRO A 120 34.74 17.76 18.81
N CYS A 121 34.39 18.84 18.12
CA CYS A 121 35.31 19.89 17.69
C CYS A 121 35.90 20.62 18.88
#